data_ad4ed45ad38f8e167bc075d6c92aee9f
#
_entry.id   ad4ed45ad38f8e167bc075d6c92aee9f
#
_cell.length_a   1.000
_cell.length_b   1.000
_cell.length_c   1.000
_cell.angle_alpha   90.00
_cell.angle_beta   90.00
_cell.angle_gamma   90.00
#
_symmetry.space_group_name_H-M   'P 1'
#
loop_
_entity.id
_entity.type
_entity.pdbx_description
1 polymer ?
#
loop_
_entity_poly.entity_id
_entity_poly.type
_entity_poly.pdbx_seq_one_letter_code
_entity_poly.pdbx_strand_id
1 'polypeptide(L)'
;MGHMSELISVLKPDGTVDEEAAKSIPEELVHKMYRLMVFTRQWNAKALSLQRQGRMGTLASVRGQEASNIGMGLALEPTDWFCPSFREAGAQIVRGASPKDLYLYFAGDVRGLRPPKGSRDVPTCITVGSHLAHAAGIAWGAKIRGEKIAVLSSSGDGSTSQGDFHESLNFAGVFELPVVFAIQNNHWAISVPYEKQTATKTISEKACAYGIDGLRVDGNDVFAVYLTLKKRLDIARSEFKPALVELVTYRMDDHTTADDASRYRTEETLAPWREKDPIDRLRKYLTAKFGWDEKKETELLEEISGEVEQTVRDFEAESHPEPTDIFEHMYHDMPWHLKEQREEVNRRQGQAAR
;
A
#
# COMPACT_ATOMS: atom_id res chain seq x y z
N MET A 1 11.53 -20.84 -23.48
CA MET A 1 11.70 -19.38 -23.57
C MET A 1 10.48 -18.76 -22.90
N GLY A 2 10.61 -18.21 -21.68
CA GLY A 2 9.50 -17.56 -20.99
C GLY A 2 9.06 -16.33 -21.80
N HIS A 3 7.79 -16.27 -22.16
CA HIS A 3 7.20 -15.05 -22.69
C HIS A 3 7.30 -13.98 -21.60
N MET A 4 8.10 -12.93 -21.85
CA MET A 4 7.99 -11.72 -21.03
C MET A 4 6.55 -11.24 -21.13
N SER A 5 5.85 -11.15 -20.00
CA SER A 5 4.52 -10.55 -19.99
C SER A 5 4.64 -9.08 -20.44
N GLU A 6 3.87 -8.71 -21.44
CA GLU A 6 3.80 -7.34 -21.96
C GLU A 6 3.36 -6.40 -20.81
N LEU A 7 3.91 -5.19 -20.80
CA LEU A 7 3.53 -4.19 -19.81
C LEU A 7 2.13 -3.65 -20.11
N ILE A 8 1.16 -3.96 -19.27
CA ILE A 8 -0.21 -3.44 -19.37
C ILE A 8 -0.19 -1.97 -18.98
N SER A 9 -0.65 -1.10 -19.88
CA SER A 9 -0.83 0.34 -19.66
C SER A 9 -2.07 0.80 -20.39
N VAL A 10 -2.82 1.72 -19.79
CA VAL A 10 -4.06 2.34 -20.31
C VAL A 10 -3.88 3.85 -20.46
N LEU A 11 -3.36 4.52 -19.45
CA LEU A 11 -3.08 5.95 -19.43
C LEU A 11 -1.57 6.18 -19.57
N LYS A 12 -1.15 6.84 -20.66
CA LYS A 12 0.28 7.11 -20.93
C LYS A 12 0.78 8.35 -20.18
N PRO A 13 2.12 8.53 -20.03
CA PRO A 13 2.72 9.68 -19.33
C PRO A 13 2.37 11.05 -19.93
N ASP A 14 2.01 11.11 -21.21
CA ASP A 14 1.58 12.33 -21.90
C ASP A 14 0.09 12.68 -21.68
N GLY A 15 -0.64 11.81 -20.97
CA GLY A 15 -2.09 11.97 -20.73
C GLY A 15 -2.97 11.35 -21.79
N THR A 16 -2.41 10.75 -22.86
CA THR A 16 -3.20 9.97 -23.83
C THR A 16 -3.63 8.64 -23.23
N VAL A 17 -4.75 8.11 -23.69
CA VAL A 17 -5.38 6.94 -23.10
C VAL A 17 -5.82 5.92 -24.17
N ASP A 18 -5.83 4.65 -23.81
CA ASP A 18 -6.60 3.64 -24.53
C ASP A 18 -8.09 3.90 -24.24
N GLU A 19 -8.79 4.53 -25.19
CA GLU A 19 -10.18 4.95 -25.04
C GLU A 19 -11.13 3.76 -24.80
N GLU A 20 -10.84 2.58 -25.37
CA GLU A 20 -11.70 1.41 -25.19
C GLU A 20 -11.58 0.85 -23.77
N ALA A 21 -10.36 0.75 -23.25
CA ALA A 21 -10.12 0.32 -21.87
C ALA A 21 -10.67 1.34 -20.86
N ALA A 22 -10.50 2.64 -21.12
CA ALA A 22 -10.94 3.71 -20.22
C ALA A 22 -12.45 3.90 -20.16
N LYS A 23 -13.22 3.46 -21.15
CA LYS A 23 -14.71 3.59 -21.18
C LYS A 23 -15.40 3.02 -19.93
N SER A 24 -14.80 2.01 -19.31
CA SER A 24 -15.36 1.38 -18.11
C SER A 24 -15.13 2.17 -16.83
N ILE A 25 -14.35 3.27 -16.88
CA ILE A 25 -14.05 4.11 -15.72
C ILE A 25 -14.94 5.37 -15.78
N PRO A 26 -15.94 5.50 -14.88
CA PRO A 26 -16.79 6.69 -14.84
C PRO A 26 -15.99 7.96 -14.49
N GLU A 27 -16.42 9.10 -15.02
CA GLU A 27 -15.80 10.41 -14.75
C GLU A 27 -15.63 10.71 -13.27
N GLU A 28 -16.65 10.44 -12.46
CA GLU A 28 -16.60 10.62 -11.01
C GLU A 28 -15.45 9.81 -10.36
N LEU A 29 -15.22 8.58 -10.85
CA LEU A 29 -14.14 7.73 -10.36
C LEU A 29 -12.78 8.29 -10.78
N VAL A 30 -12.66 8.88 -11.98
CA VAL A 30 -11.42 9.55 -12.42
C VAL A 30 -11.06 10.71 -11.51
N HIS A 31 -12.03 11.58 -11.21
CA HIS A 31 -11.84 12.70 -10.27
C HIS A 31 -11.48 12.21 -8.86
N LYS A 32 -12.15 11.15 -8.40
CA LYS A 32 -11.83 10.52 -7.11
C LYS A 32 -10.41 9.95 -7.07
N MET A 33 -9.95 9.27 -8.12
CA MET A 33 -8.58 8.77 -8.24
C MET A 33 -7.58 9.91 -8.13
N TYR A 34 -7.81 11.00 -8.86
CA TYR A 34 -6.93 12.17 -8.85
C TYR A 34 -6.83 12.78 -7.45
N ARG A 35 -7.99 13.12 -6.86
CA ARG A 35 -8.05 13.68 -5.51
C ARG A 35 -7.33 12.82 -4.48
N LEU A 36 -7.55 11.51 -4.50
CA LEU A 36 -6.93 10.58 -3.55
C LEU A 36 -5.40 10.48 -3.72
N MET A 37 -4.89 10.49 -4.96
CA MET A 37 -3.44 10.52 -5.21
C MET A 37 -2.82 11.83 -4.72
N VAL A 38 -3.45 12.97 -4.98
CA VAL A 38 -2.98 14.30 -4.50
C VAL A 38 -3.00 14.35 -2.97
N PHE A 39 -4.11 13.90 -2.35
CA PHE A 39 -4.21 13.82 -0.89
C PHE A 39 -3.09 12.96 -0.30
N THR A 40 -2.90 11.75 -0.84
CA THR A 40 -1.87 10.82 -0.37
C THR A 40 -0.47 11.44 -0.46
N ARG A 41 -0.17 12.16 -1.53
CA ARG A 41 1.10 12.88 -1.71
C ARG A 41 1.29 13.99 -0.69
N GLN A 42 0.29 14.84 -0.48
CA GLN A 42 0.36 15.94 0.50
C GLN A 42 0.45 15.40 1.94
N TRP A 43 -0.35 14.39 2.27
CA TRP A 43 -0.29 13.70 3.55
C TRP A 43 1.12 13.14 3.81
N ASN A 44 1.71 12.47 2.82
CA ASN A 44 3.08 11.93 2.90
C ASN A 44 4.14 13.03 3.07
N ALA A 45 4.05 14.10 2.30
CA ALA A 45 4.97 15.23 2.40
C ALA A 45 4.90 15.90 3.77
N LYS A 46 3.69 16.04 4.32
CA LYS A 46 3.49 16.57 5.68
C LYS A 46 4.08 15.65 6.74
N ALA A 47 3.89 14.33 6.63
CA ALA A 47 4.49 13.36 7.53
C ALA A 47 6.03 13.42 7.53
N LEU A 48 6.66 13.56 6.35
CA LEU A 48 8.11 13.77 6.25
C LEU A 48 8.55 15.07 6.95
N SER A 49 7.78 16.16 6.81
CA SER A 49 8.04 17.41 7.50
C SER A 49 7.94 17.27 9.02
N LEU A 50 6.92 16.60 9.53
CA LEU A 50 6.72 16.32 10.96
C LEU A 50 7.88 15.47 11.52
N GLN A 51 8.32 14.47 10.78
CA GLN A 51 9.45 13.64 11.18
C GLN A 51 10.74 14.46 11.29
N ARG A 52 11.05 15.32 10.29
CA ARG A 52 12.23 16.19 10.33
C ARG A 52 12.20 17.18 11.49
N GLN A 53 11.02 17.53 12.00
CA GLN A 53 10.82 18.36 13.18
C GLN A 53 10.87 17.57 14.50
N GLY A 54 11.09 16.23 14.46
CA GLY A 54 11.08 15.38 15.64
C GLY A 54 9.69 15.11 16.23
N ARG A 55 8.62 15.45 15.50
CA ARG A 55 7.20 15.27 15.93
C ARG A 55 6.61 13.94 15.51
N MET A 56 7.35 13.15 14.74
CA MET A 56 6.94 11.82 14.27
C MET A 56 8.17 10.91 14.20
N GLY A 57 7.95 9.60 14.31
CA GLY A 57 8.99 8.59 14.15
C GLY A 57 9.32 8.29 12.68
N THR A 58 9.83 7.10 12.44
CA THR A 58 10.23 6.65 11.11
C THR A 58 9.03 6.49 10.18
N LEU A 59 9.11 7.08 8.99
CA LEU A 59 8.10 6.98 7.95
C LEU A 59 8.66 6.28 6.71
N ALA A 60 7.87 5.39 6.11
CA ALA A 60 8.11 4.82 4.79
C ALA A 60 7.30 5.61 3.74
N SER A 61 7.98 6.46 2.96
CA SER A 61 7.34 7.32 1.96
C SER A 61 6.64 6.50 0.85
N VAL A 62 5.45 6.93 0.46
CA VAL A 62 4.68 6.36 -0.67
C VAL A 62 4.91 7.12 -1.98
N ARG A 63 5.74 8.16 -1.99
CA ARG A 63 5.94 9.01 -3.15
C ARG A 63 6.46 8.23 -4.36
N GLY A 64 5.77 8.41 -5.50
CA GLY A 64 6.01 7.70 -6.74
C GLY A 64 5.14 6.44 -6.90
N GLN A 65 4.45 5.99 -5.84
CA GLN A 65 3.62 4.78 -5.82
C GLN A 65 2.14 5.10 -5.57
N GLU A 66 1.72 6.36 -5.73
CA GLU A 66 0.35 6.79 -5.44
C GLU A 66 -0.67 6.07 -6.32
N ALA A 67 -0.38 5.90 -7.62
CA ALA A 67 -1.29 5.20 -8.53
C ALA A 67 -1.48 3.72 -8.16
N SER A 68 -0.39 3.04 -7.81
CA SER A 68 -0.44 1.65 -7.31
C SER A 68 -1.31 1.55 -6.06
N ASN A 69 -1.10 2.45 -5.09
CA ASN A 69 -1.87 2.49 -3.85
C ASN A 69 -3.37 2.74 -4.08
N ILE A 70 -3.69 3.79 -4.83
CA ILE A 70 -5.09 4.19 -5.04
C ILE A 70 -5.82 3.16 -5.92
N GLY A 71 -5.17 2.66 -6.97
CA GLY A 71 -5.73 1.62 -7.82
C GLY A 71 -6.03 0.33 -7.06
N MET A 72 -5.12 -0.10 -6.15
CA MET A 72 -5.33 -1.26 -5.28
C MET A 72 -6.53 -1.07 -4.34
N GLY A 73 -6.57 0.06 -3.64
CA GLY A 73 -7.65 0.34 -2.68
C GLY A 73 -9.03 0.39 -3.34
N LEU A 74 -9.12 1.02 -4.54
CA LEU A 74 -10.37 1.16 -5.28
C LEU A 74 -10.82 -0.13 -5.97
N ALA A 75 -9.91 -1.07 -6.25
CA ALA A 75 -10.25 -2.34 -6.89
C ALA A 75 -10.92 -3.33 -5.93
N LEU A 76 -10.72 -3.17 -4.63
CA LEU A 76 -11.28 -4.04 -3.58
C LEU A 76 -12.76 -3.73 -3.33
N GLU A 77 -13.55 -4.76 -3.16
CA GLU A 77 -14.91 -4.64 -2.62
C GLU A 77 -14.90 -4.55 -1.08
N PRO A 78 -15.95 -3.98 -0.48
CA PRO A 78 -16.02 -3.88 0.99
C PRO A 78 -15.90 -5.23 1.73
N THR A 79 -16.30 -6.31 1.08
CA THR A 79 -16.25 -7.67 1.62
C THR A 79 -14.91 -8.37 1.45
N ASP A 80 -14.01 -7.83 0.64
CA ASP A 80 -12.69 -8.40 0.40
C ASP A 80 -11.73 -8.11 1.55
N TRP A 81 -10.75 -8.99 1.70
CA TRP A 81 -9.66 -8.80 2.65
C TRP A 81 -8.48 -8.05 2.00
N PHE A 82 -7.91 -7.15 2.76
CA PHE A 82 -6.67 -6.46 2.39
C PHE A 82 -5.55 -6.76 3.39
N CYS A 83 -4.42 -7.27 2.89
CA CYS A 83 -3.23 -7.57 3.67
C CYS A 83 -2.09 -6.63 3.21
N PRO A 84 -1.97 -5.42 3.78
CA PRO A 84 -0.96 -4.45 3.41
C PRO A 84 0.40 -4.79 4.01
N SER A 85 1.47 -4.35 3.35
CA SER A 85 2.78 -4.13 3.96
C SER A 85 2.79 -2.76 4.66
N PHE A 86 3.93 -2.06 4.66
CA PHE A 86 4.09 -0.77 5.36
C PHE A 86 4.10 0.46 4.44
N ARG A 87 3.91 0.28 3.11
CA ARG A 87 3.94 1.39 2.13
C ARG A 87 2.62 1.57 1.39
N GLU A 88 1.54 1.11 1.96
CA GLU A 88 0.20 1.12 1.36
C GLU A 88 -0.75 2.14 2.01
N ALA A 89 -0.22 3.22 2.59
CA ALA A 89 -1.03 4.23 3.27
C ALA A 89 -2.17 4.78 2.39
N GLY A 90 -1.92 5.03 1.09
CA GLY A 90 -2.96 5.47 0.16
C GLY A 90 -4.09 4.44 -0.01
N ALA A 91 -3.75 3.15 -0.14
CA ALA A 91 -4.73 2.08 -0.24
C ALA A 91 -5.55 1.93 1.06
N GLN A 92 -4.88 2.03 2.22
CA GLN A 92 -5.55 1.99 3.52
C GLN A 92 -6.51 3.17 3.71
N ILE A 93 -6.14 4.39 3.28
CA ILE A 93 -7.02 5.57 3.29
C ILE A 93 -8.25 5.34 2.41
N VAL A 94 -8.08 4.81 1.20
CA VAL A 94 -9.20 4.42 0.33
C VAL A 94 -10.14 3.42 1.02
N ARG A 95 -9.60 2.51 1.81
CA ARG A 95 -10.32 1.49 2.57
C ARG A 95 -10.95 2.02 3.86
N GLY A 96 -10.77 3.31 4.17
CA GLY A 96 -11.38 3.98 5.31
C GLY A 96 -10.48 4.09 6.55
N ALA A 97 -9.18 3.78 6.45
CA ALA A 97 -8.26 4.07 7.53
C ALA A 97 -8.18 5.58 7.77
N SER A 98 -8.20 5.98 9.03
CA SER A 98 -8.03 7.39 9.39
C SER A 98 -6.60 7.86 9.06
N PRO A 99 -6.43 8.95 8.30
CA PRO A 99 -5.10 9.53 8.08
C PRO A 99 -4.37 9.90 9.37
N LYS A 100 -5.12 10.29 10.42
CA LYS A 100 -4.60 10.54 11.77
C LYS A 100 -4.02 9.26 12.39
N ASP A 101 -4.74 8.14 12.30
CA ASP A 101 -4.30 6.88 12.90
C ASP A 101 -3.03 6.36 12.22
N LEU A 102 -2.88 6.58 10.91
CA LEU A 102 -1.63 6.28 10.21
C LEU A 102 -0.47 7.16 10.72
N TYR A 103 -0.70 8.42 11.09
CA TYR A 103 0.33 9.23 11.77
C TYR A 103 0.66 8.69 13.15
N LEU A 104 -0.33 8.27 13.94
CA LEU A 104 -0.10 7.62 15.25
C LEU A 104 0.77 6.37 15.09
N TYR A 105 0.49 5.52 14.12
CA TYR A 105 1.31 4.35 13.84
C TYR A 105 2.78 4.71 13.57
N PHE A 106 3.04 5.69 12.70
CA PHE A 106 4.41 6.13 12.40
C PHE A 106 5.06 6.89 13.57
N ALA A 107 4.28 7.40 14.50
CA ALA A 107 4.79 7.95 15.76
C ALA A 107 5.11 6.87 16.83
N GLY A 108 4.81 5.60 16.55
CA GLY A 108 5.05 4.47 17.46
C GLY A 108 3.87 4.13 18.37
N ASP A 109 2.69 4.70 18.11
CA ASP A 109 1.47 4.42 18.87
C ASP A 109 0.70 3.25 18.22
N VAL A 110 0.61 2.13 18.95
CA VAL A 110 -0.07 0.92 18.47
C VAL A 110 -1.55 1.10 18.19
N ARG A 111 -2.20 2.15 18.76
CA ARG A 111 -3.59 2.49 18.45
C ARG A 111 -3.79 2.81 16.95
N GLY A 112 -2.75 3.32 16.31
CA GLY A 112 -2.73 3.59 14.87
C GLY A 112 -2.73 2.34 13.97
N LEU A 113 -2.50 1.14 14.54
CA LEU A 113 -2.61 -0.13 13.81
C LEU A 113 -4.04 -0.67 13.72
N ARG A 114 -5.00 -0.02 14.38
CA ARG A 114 -6.38 -0.49 14.42
C ARG A 114 -7.03 -0.36 13.04
N PRO A 115 -7.47 -1.48 12.43
CA PRO A 115 -8.21 -1.41 11.17
C PRO A 115 -9.53 -0.65 11.35
N PRO A 116 -10.07 -0.05 10.27
CA PRO A 116 -11.39 0.58 10.32
C PRO A 116 -12.46 -0.39 10.83
N LYS A 117 -13.38 0.10 11.67
CA LYS A 117 -14.44 -0.73 12.23
C LYS A 117 -15.28 -1.37 11.12
N GLY A 118 -15.36 -2.69 11.14
CA GLY A 118 -16.12 -3.47 10.16
C GLY A 118 -15.38 -3.73 8.84
N SER A 119 -14.14 -3.21 8.67
CA SER A 119 -13.30 -3.58 7.53
C SER A 119 -12.76 -5.00 7.69
N ARG A 120 -12.31 -5.56 6.58
CA ARG A 120 -11.56 -6.83 6.52
C ARG A 120 -10.08 -6.58 6.21
N ASP A 121 -9.54 -5.49 6.71
CA ASP A 121 -8.14 -5.15 6.56
C ASP A 121 -7.35 -5.70 7.76
N VAL A 122 -6.22 -6.34 7.48
CA VAL A 122 -5.31 -6.74 8.55
C VAL A 122 -4.40 -5.56 8.92
N PRO A 123 -3.86 -5.51 10.14
CA PRO A 123 -2.89 -4.49 10.52
C PRO A 123 -1.67 -4.46 9.60
N THR A 124 -1.07 -3.27 9.44
CA THR A 124 0.18 -3.09 8.70
C THR A 124 1.27 -4.05 9.18
N CYS A 125 1.91 -4.75 8.25
CA CYS A 125 2.99 -5.69 8.55
C CYS A 125 4.34 -5.13 8.12
N ILE A 126 5.27 -4.96 9.08
CA ILE A 126 6.64 -4.52 8.80
C ILE A 126 7.55 -5.69 8.44
N THR A 127 7.29 -6.89 8.95
CA THR A 127 8.07 -8.09 8.61
C THR A 127 7.86 -8.42 7.14
N VAL A 128 8.90 -8.18 6.35
CA VAL A 128 8.84 -8.26 4.89
C VAL A 128 8.45 -9.66 4.42
N GLY A 129 7.35 -9.77 3.70
CA GLY A 129 6.86 -11.01 3.09
C GLY A 129 5.92 -11.85 3.95
N SER A 130 5.97 -11.78 5.28
CA SER A 130 5.20 -12.70 6.15
C SER A 130 3.68 -12.55 6.00
N HIS A 131 3.17 -11.37 5.69
CA HIS A 131 1.74 -11.13 5.45
C HIS A 131 1.21 -11.81 4.19
N LEU A 132 2.07 -12.23 3.26
CA LEU A 132 1.67 -13.02 2.08
C LEU A 132 1.13 -14.39 2.50
N ALA A 133 1.79 -15.03 3.49
CA ALA A 133 1.32 -16.29 4.07
C ALA A 133 -0.01 -16.11 4.82
N HIS A 134 -0.18 -15.00 5.55
CA HIS A 134 -1.46 -14.67 6.18
C HIS A 134 -2.58 -14.52 5.14
N ALA A 135 -2.30 -13.82 4.03
CA ALA A 135 -3.26 -13.66 2.94
C ALA A 135 -3.68 -15.02 2.32
N ALA A 136 -2.72 -15.90 2.07
CA ALA A 136 -3.00 -17.25 1.61
C ALA A 136 -3.86 -18.05 2.62
N GLY A 137 -3.56 -17.95 3.91
CA GLY A 137 -4.33 -18.57 4.98
C GLY A 137 -5.76 -18.05 5.08
N ILE A 138 -5.97 -16.74 4.99
CA ILE A 138 -7.29 -16.09 4.98
C ILE A 138 -8.10 -16.57 3.75
N ALA A 139 -7.46 -16.57 2.57
CA ALA A 139 -8.09 -17.03 1.33
C ALA A 139 -8.49 -18.52 1.40
N TRP A 140 -7.64 -19.34 2.01
CA TRP A 140 -7.96 -20.76 2.23
C TRP A 140 -9.14 -20.95 3.18
N GLY A 141 -9.14 -20.23 4.29
CA GLY A 141 -10.26 -20.23 5.23
C GLY A 141 -11.57 -19.79 4.57
N ALA A 142 -11.55 -18.76 3.72
CA ALA A 142 -12.70 -18.30 2.96
C ALA A 142 -13.20 -19.37 1.97
N LYS A 143 -12.28 -20.02 1.23
CA LYS A 143 -12.62 -21.12 0.31
C LYS A 143 -13.27 -22.29 1.03
N ILE A 144 -12.73 -22.72 2.18
CA ILE A 144 -13.32 -23.82 2.99
C ILE A 144 -14.73 -23.48 3.44
N ARG A 145 -15.01 -22.22 3.80
CA ARG A 145 -16.34 -21.76 4.19
C ARG A 145 -17.28 -21.48 3.02
N GLY A 146 -16.80 -21.58 1.78
CA GLY A 146 -17.59 -21.28 0.59
C GLY A 146 -17.91 -19.79 0.43
N GLU A 147 -17.15 -18.91 1.06
CA GLU A 147 -17.34 -17.45 0.96
C GLU A 147 -16.88 -16.92 -0.41
N LYS A 148 -17.73 -16.11 -1.04
CA LYS A 148 -17.44 -15.45 -2.33
C LYS A 148 -16.71 -14.13 -2.10
N ILE A 149 -15.49 -14.20 -1.60
CA ILE A 149 -14.61 -13.05 -1.34
C ILE A 149 -13.26 -13.25 -2.01
N ALA A 150 -12.52 -12.15 -2.22
CA ALA A 150 -11.13 -12.22 -2.61
C ALA A 150 -10.23 -11.63 -1.53
N VAL A 151 -8.96 -12.00 -1.58
CA VAL A 151 -7.91 -11.43 -0.73
C VAL A 151 -6.88 -10.73 -1.61
N LEU A 152 -6.58 -9.46 -1.34
CA LEU A 152 -5.47 -8.75 -1.95
C LEU A 152 -4.35 -8.63 -0.92
N SER A 153 -3.16 -9.09 -1.27
CA SER A 153 -1.95 -8.81 -0.49
C SER A 153 -0.99 -7.95 -1.30
N SER A 154 -0.47 -6.88 -0.69
CA SER A 154 0.49 -6.00 -1.35
C SER A 154 1.84 -6.04 -0.65
N SER A 155 2.91 -6.06 -1.44
CA SER A 155 4.28 -6.01 -0.94
C SER A 155 5.23 -5.33 -1.93
N GLY A 156 6.46 -5.02 -1.50
CA GLY A 156 7.52 -4.52 -2.39
C GLY A 156 8.31 -5.65 -3.06
N ASP A 157 9.12 -5.29 -4.06
CA ASP A 157 10.00 -6.21 -4.80
C ASP A 157 10.94 -6.99 -3.88
N GLY A 158 11.46 -6.36 -2.81
CA GLY A 158 12.31 -7.04 -1.83
C GLY A 158 11.67 -8.25 -1.15
N SER A 159 10.36 -8.31 -1.04
CA SER A 159 9.65 -9.46 -0.47
C SER A 159 9.78 -10.72 -1.32
N THR A 160 10.02 -10.56 -2.62
CA THR A 160 10.16 -11.70 -3.56
C THR A 160 11.46 -12.49 -3.39
N SER A 161 12.35 -12.03 -2.50
CA SER A 161 13.55 -12.74 -2.06
C SER A 161 13.36 -13.53 -0.76
N GLN A 162 12.18 -13.42 -0.13
CA GLN A 162 11.86 -14.15 1.11
C GLN A 162 11.22 -15.51 0.80
N GLY A 163 11.48 -16.50 1.68
CA GLY A 163 10.85 -17.82 1.59
C GLY A 163 9.32 -17.75 1.59
N ASP A 164 8.75 -16.92 2.47
CA ASP A 164 7.31 -16.69 2.61
C ASP A 164 6.62 -16.34 1.29
N PHE A 165 7.29 -15.57 0.39
CA PHE A 165 6.76 -15.27 -0.93
C PHE A 165 6.56 -16.55 -1.75
N HIS A 166 7.60 -17.36 -1.86
CA HIS A 166 7.59 -18.58 -2.67
C HIS A 166 6.60 -19.62 -2.13
N GLU A 167 6.58 -19.80 -0.84
CA GLU A 167 5.68 -20.72 -0.15
C GLU A 167 4.22 -20.32 -0.29
N SER A 168 3.92 -19.01 -0.11
CA SER A 168 2.56 -18.48 -0.23
C SER A 168 1.99 -18.65 -1.64
N LEU A 169 2.79 -18.34 -2.68
CA LEU A 169 2.36 -18.47 -4.07
C LEU A 169 2.17 -19.94 -4.45
N ASN A 170 3.09 -20.82 -4.03
CA ASN A 170 2.97 -22.25 -4.26
C ASN A 170 1.71 -22.82 -3.60
N PHE A 171 1.48 -22.45 -2.33
CA PHE A 171 0.28 -22.88 -1.60
C PHE A 171 -0.98 -22.36 -2.26
N ALA A 172 -0.99 -21.11 -2.70
CA ALA A 172 -2.14 -20.51 -3.39
C ALA A 172 -2.44 -21.23 -4.72
N GLY A 173 -1.40 -21.57 -5.49
CA GLY A 173 -1.56 -22.32 -6.75
C GLY A 173 -2.09 -23.72 -6.53
N VAL A 174 -1.48 -24.49 -5.60
CA VAL A 174 -1.89 -25.88 -5.29
C VAL A 174 -3.35 -25.98 -4.82
N PHE A 175 -3.79 -25.04 -3.98
CA PHE A 175 -5.14 -25.04 -3.41
C PHE A 175 -6.12 -24.14 -4.16
N GLU A 176 -5.72 -23.51 -5.29
CA GLU A 176 -6.55 -22.61 -6.10
C GLU A 176 -7.28 -21.60 -5.20
N LEU A 177 -6.50 -20.76 -4.52
CA LEU A 177 -7.03 -19.84 -3.52
C LEU A 177 -7.52 -18.51 -4.13
N PRO A 178 -8.57 -17.89 -3.57
CA PRO A 178 -9.08 -16.59 -4.02
C PRO A 178 -8.18 -15.43 -3.56
N VAL A 179 -6.91 -15.42 -3.99
CA VAL A 179 -5.92 -14.41 -3.59
C VAL A 179 -5.21 -13.79 -4.78
N VAL A 180 -5.00 -12.49 -4.72
CA VAL A 180 -4.16 -11.72 -5.65
C VAL A 180 -2.97 -11.15 -4.88
N PHE A 181 -1.77 -11.47 -5.34
CA PHE A 181 -0.53 -10.92 -4.82
C PHE A 181 -0.09 -9.74 -5.70
N ALA A 182 -0.21 -8.52 -5.22
CA ALA A 182 0.21 -7.30 -5.91
C ALA A 182 1.58 -6.86 -5.41
N ILE A 183 2.61 -7.00 -6.24
CA ILE A 183 3.98 -6.64 -5.88
C ILE A 183 4.34 -5.31 -6.52
N GLN A 184 4.52 -4.28 -5.70
CA GLN A 184 5.01 -2.98 -6.12
C GLN A 184 6.52 -3.09 -6.39
N ASN A 185 6.87 -3.35 -7.65
CA ASN A 185 8.27 -3.35 -8.08
C ASN A 185 8.75 -1.89 -8.18
N ASN A 186 9.25 -1.39 -7.06
CA ASN A 186 9.78 -0.02 -6.96
C ASN A 186 11.29 0.04 -7.18
N HIS A 187 11.88 -1.05 -7.68
CA HIS A 187 13.27 -1.27 -8.07
C HIS A 187 14.29 -1.31 -6.92
N TRP A 188 13.87 -1.21 -5.65
CA TRP A 188 14.80 -1.10 -4.53
C TRP A 188 14.33 -1.87 -3.30
N ALA A 189 15.09 -2.89 -2.89
CA ALA A 189 14.99 -3.48 -1.55
C ALA A 189 15.96 -2.75 -0.62
N ILE A 190 15.49 -1.72 0.08
CA ILE A 190 16.31 -0.75 0.82
C ILE A 190 17.33 -0.10 -0.12
N SER A 191 18.57 -0.57 -0.12
CA SER A 191 19.70 -0.12 -0.95
C SER A 191 20.11 -1.12 -2.03
N VAL A 192 19.44 -2.29 -2.11
CA VAL A 192 19.75 -3.32 -3.09
C VAL A 192 18.88 -3.13 -4.34
N PRO A 193 19.47 -2.86 -5.51
CA PRO A 193 18.70 -2.70 -6.75
C PRO A 193 18.11 -4.02 -7.21
N TYR A 194 17.02 -3.95 -7.99
CA TYR A 194 16.26 -5.11 -8.44
C TYR A 194 17.13 -6.18 -9.13
N GLU A 195 18.07 -5.78 -9.96
CA GLU A 195 18.95 -6.67 -10.73
C GLU A 195 19.89 -7.51 -9.85
N LYS A 196 20.06 -7.11 -8.57
CA LYS A 196 20.83 -7.87 -7.58
C LYS A 196 19.97 -8.74 -6.67
N GLN A 197 18.64 -8.62 -6.75
CA GLN A 197 17.71 -9.40 -5.93
C GLN A 197 17.29 -10.70 -6.64
N THR A 198 17.20 -10.70 -7.97
CA THR A 198 16.68 -11.83 -8.73
C THR A 198 17.29 -11.90 -10.13
N ALA A 199 17.42 -13.12 -10.66
CA ALA A 199 17.87 -13.37 -12.02
C ALA A 199 16.73 -13.30 -13.05
N THR A 200 15.46 -13.33 -12.63
CA THR A 200 14.31 -13.15 -13.53
C THR A 200 14.26 -11.71 -14.02
N LYS A 201 13.86 -11.51 -15.27
CA LYS A 201 13.71 -10.16 -15.84
C LYS A 201 12.55 -9.38 -15.24
N THR A 202 11.50 -10.08 -14.85
CA THR A 202 10.30 -9.52 -14.23
C THR A 202 9.88 -10.36 -13.04
N ILE A 203 9.14 -9.74 -12.10
CA ILE A 203 8.55 -10.47 -10.97
C ILE A 203 7.42 -11.38 -11.48
N SER A 204 6.65 -10.89 -12.46
CA SER A 204 5.52 -11.62 -13.03
C SER A 204 5.91 -12.98 -13.63
N GLU A 205 7.14 -13.15 -14.14
CA GLU A 205 7.65 -14.44 -14.61
C GLU A 205 7.70 -15.51 -13.52
N LYS A 206 7.87 -15.13 -12.26
CA LYS A 206 7.93 -16.08 -11.14
C LYS A 206 6.62 -16.85 -10.97
N ALA A 207 5.49 -16.31 -11.43
CA ALA A 207 4.19 -16.96 -11.38
C ALA A 207 4.15 -18.33 -12.06
N CYS A 208 4.94 -18.50 -13.14
CA CYS A 208 5.04 -19.76 -13.87
C CYS A 208 5.50 -20.93 -12.98
N ALA A 209 6.34 -20.68 -11.98
CA ALA A 209 6.83 -21.70 -11.07
C ALA A 209 5.75 -22.28 -10.16
N TYR A 210 4.63 -21.56 -10.00
CA TYR A 210 3.52 -21.92 -9.10
C TYR A 210 2.23 -22.26 -9.85
N GLY A 211 2.27 -22.28 -11.19
CA GLY A 211 1.10 -22.56 -12.02
C GLY A 211 -0.03 -21.52 -11.91
N ILE A 212 0.29 -20.28 -11.58
CA ILE A 212 -0.66 -19.17 -11.46
C ILE A 212 -0.45 -18.12 -12.55
N ASP A 213 -1.45 -17.26 -12.76
CA ASP A 213 -1.35 -16.16 -13.72
C ASP A 213 -0.36 -15.10 -13.22
N GLY A 214 0.57 -14.69 -14.10
CA GLY A 214 1.51 -13.60 -13.89
C GLY A 214 1.21 -12.44 -14.81
N LEU A 215 1.00 -11.23 -14.28
CA LEU A 215 0.74 -10.03 -15.06
C LEU A 215 1.73 -8.93 -14.68
N ARG A 216 2.08 -8.09 -15.67
CA ARG A 216 2.94 -6.94 -15.48
C ARG A 216 2.21 -5.67 -15.87
N VAL A 217 2.11 -4.72 -14.94
CA VAL A 217 1.27 -3.51 -15.07
C VAL A 217 2.13 -2.27 -14.82
N ASP A 218 1.91 -1.21 -15.57
CA ASP A 218 2.47 0.12 -15.26
C ASP A 218 1.87 0.61 -13.93
N GLY A 219 2.64 0.49 -12.85
CA GLY A 219 2.22 0.85 -11.49
C GLY A 219 2.04 2.36 -11.27
N ASN A 220 2.47 3.19 -12.24
CA ASN A 220 2.22 4.64 -12.24
C ASN A 220 0.98 5.02 -13.06
N ASP A 221 0.30 4.06 -13.66
CA ASP A 221 -0.95 4.20 -14.39
C ASP A 221 -2.12 3.71 -13.51
N VAL A 222 -2.83 4.62 -12.87
CA VAL A 222 -3.92 4.29 -11.96
C VAL A 222 -5.07 3.54 -12.65
N PHE A 223 -5.29 3.77 -13.96
CA PHE A 223 -6.33 3.08 -14.72
C PHE A 223 -5.93 1.61 -14.95
N ALA A 224 -4.70 1.37 -15.41
CA ALA A 224 -4.20 0.01 -15.62
C ALA A 224 -4.17 -0.79 -14.32
N VAL A 225 -3.72 -0.18 -13.22
CA VAL A 225 -3.70 -0.81 -11.88
C VAL A 225 -5.12 -1.17 -11.45
N TYR A 226 -6.05 -0.19 -11.47
CA TYR A 226 -7.43 -0.42 -11.07
C TYR A 226 -8.12 -1.51 -11.90
N LEU A 227 -8.09 -1.39 -13.23
CA LEU A 227 -8.78 -2.33 -14.13
C LEU A 227 -8.22 -3.75 -14.02
N THR A 228 -6.88 -3.88 -13.96
CA THR A 228 -6.24 -5.19 -13.88
C THR A 228 -6.54 -5.86 -12.54
N LEU A 229 -6.38 -5.14 -11.42
CA LEU A 229 -6.63 -5.70 -10.11
C LEU A 229 -8.11 -6.01 -9.89
N LYS A 230 -9.03 -5.11 -10.33
CA LYS A 230 -10.47 -5.39 -10.26
C LYS A 230 -10.81 -6.68 -10.99
N LYS A 231 -10.36 -6.83 -12.23
CA LYS A 231 -10.57 -8.05 -13.02
C LYS A 231 -10.01 -9.29 -12.33
N ARG A 232 -8.80 -9.22 -11.74
CA ARG A 232 -8.17 -10.37 -11.09
C ARG A 232 -8.85 -10.71 -9.77
N LEU A 233 -9.31 -9.73 -9.02
CA LEU A 233 -10.11 -9.94 -7.81
C LEU A 233 -11.47 -10.56 -8.14
N ASP A 234 -12.13 -10.12 -9.22
CA ASP A 234 -13.39 -10.70 -9.68
C ASP A 234 -13.23 -12.19 -10.07
N ILE A 235 -12.14 -12.54 -10.78
CA ILE A 235 -11.78 -13.92 -11.13
C ILE A 235 -11.44 -14.73 -9.86
N ALA A 236 -10.65 -14.17 -8.95
CA ALA A 236 -10.32 -14.83 -7.70
C ALA A 236 -11.58 -15.16 -6.89
N ARG A 237 -12.51 -14.21 -6.79
CA ARG A 237 -13.78 -14.33 -6.05
C ARG A 237 -14.73 -15.36 -6.67
N SER A 238 -14.82 -15.38 -8.00
CA SER A 238 -15.79 -16.21 -8.73
C SER A 238 -15.26 -17.61 -9.09
N GLU A 239 -13.97 -17.70 -9.42
CA GLU A 239 -13.36 -18.91 -9.97
C GLU A 239 -12.27 -19.53 -9.07
N PHE A 240 -11.95 -18.90 -7.93
CA PHE A 240 -10.89 -19.33 -7.02
C PHE A 240 -9.51 -19.44 -7.70
N LYS A 241 -9.19 -18.52 -8.60
CA LYS A 241 -7.91 -18.50 -9.32
C LYS A 241 -6.99 -17.43 -8.75
N PRO A 242 -5.86 -17.81 -8.16
CA PRO A 242 -4.85 -16.86 -7.70
C PRO A 242 -4.11 -16.18 -8.86
N ALA A 243 -3.57 -15.00 -8.58
CA ALA A 243 -2.72 -14.29 -9.54
C ALA A 243 -1.58 -13.55 -8.85
N LEU A 244 -0.46 -13.39 -9.57
CA LEU A 244 0.65 -12.50 -9.25
C LEU A 244 0.62 -11.31 -10.18
N VAL A 245 0.49 -10.11 -9.63
CA VAL A 245 0.46 -8.86 -10.39
C VAL A 245 1.67 -8.01 -10.00
N GLU A 246 2.60 -7.83 -10.92
CA GLU A 246 3.73 -6.92 -10.78
C GLU A 246 3.29 -5.52 -11.17
N LEU A 247 3.33 -4.58 -10.22
CA LEU A 247 3.10 -3.15 -10.42
C LEU A 247 4.45 -2.45 -10.57
N VAL A 248 4.84 -2.15 -11.81
CA VAL A 248 6.14 -1.52 -12.12
C VAL A 248 6.06 -0.04 -11.79
N THR A 249 6.75 0.39 -10.77
CA THR A 249 6.74 1.75 -10.25
C THR A 249 8.15 2.14 -9.80
N TYR A 250 8.28 3.25 -9.07
CA TYR A 250 9.59 3.65 -8.55
C TYR A 250 9.46 4.36 -7.19
N ARG A 251 10.34 4.00 -6.27
CA ARG A 251 10.46 4.70 -4.99
C ARG A 251 11.21 6.02 -5.18
N MET A 252 10.50 7.14 -5.19
CA MET A 252 11.08 8.46 -5.46
C MET A 252 11.89 9.02 -4.28
N ASP A 253 11.47 8.74 -3.04
CA ASP A 253 12.14 9.20 -1.82
C ASP A 253 13.08 8.12 -1.26
N ASP A 254 13.72 8.40 -0.13
CA ASP A 254 14.51 7.45 0.65
C ASP A 254 13.68 6.23 1.07
N HIS A 255 14.32 5.15 1.46
CA HIS A 255 13.60 3.95 1.91
C HIS A 255 12.69 4.26 3.10
N THR A 256 13.27 4.91 4.09
CA THR A 256 12.57 5.51 5.24
C THR A 256 13.26 6.84 5.57
N THR A 257 12.70 7.58 6.51
CA THR A 257 13.29 8.85 6.98
C THR A 257 14.65 8.68 7.70
N ALA A 258 15.04 7.46 8.01
CA ALA A 258 16.36 7.14 8.57
C ALA A 258 17.39 6.72 7.50
N ASP A 259 16.99 6.67 6.23
CA ASP A 259 17.83 6.30 5.09
C ASP A 259 18.37 7.54 4.36
N ASP A 260 19.45 7.34 3.59
CA ASP A 260 20.04 8.32 2.68
C ASP A 260 20.26 7.66 1.31
N ALA A 261 19.28 7.79 0.44
CA ALA A 261 19.29 7.14 -0.87
C ALA A 261 20.36 7.74 -1.82
N SER A 262 20.93 8.91 -1.55
CA SER A 262 22.00 9.50 -2.35
C SER A 262 23.27 8.64 -2.35
N ARG A 263 23.43 7.76 -1.36
CA ARG A 263 24.57 6.85 -1.23
C ARG A 263 24.54 5.67 -2.20
N TYR A 264 23.38 5.34 -2.78
CA TYR A 264 23.23 4.17 -3.66
C TYR A 264 22.40 4.45 -4.92
N ARG A 265 21.81 5.63 -5.06
CA ARG A 265 20.95 6.03 -6.18
C ARG A 265 21.35 7.40 -6.70
N THR A 266 21.38 7.57 -8.03
CA THR A 266 21.74 8.82 -8.68
C THR A 266 20.52 9.55 -9.23
N GLU A 267 20.66 10.86 -9.51
CA GLU A 267 19.63 11.66 -10.13
C GLU A 267 19.25 11.14 -11.53
N GLU A 268 20.21 10.59 -12.27
CA GLU A 268 19.97 10.01 -13.60
C GLU A 268 19.00 8.84 -13.55
N THR A 269 18.98 8.07 -12.46
CA THR A 269 18.01 6.97 -12.27
C THR A 269 16.61 7.47 -11.90
N LEU A 270 16.49 8.68 -11.34
CA LEU A 270 15.22 9.30 -10.94
C LEU A 270 14.53 10.05 -12.09
N ALA A 271 15.31 10.73 -12.94
CA ALA A 271 14.78 11.62 -13.97
C ALA A 271 13.73 10.96 -14.88
N PRO A 272 13.93 9.72 -15.42
CA PRO A 272 12.92 9.06 -16.25
C PRO A 272 11.61 8.77 -15.52
N TRP A 273 11.64 8.62 -14.19
CA TRP A 273 10.46 8.32 -13.38
C TRP A 273 9.69 9.58 -12.99
N ARG A 274 10.35 10.75 -12.93
CA ARG A 274 9.65 12.04 -12.79
C ARG A 274 8.76 12.33 -14.00
N GLU A 275 9.21 11.98 -15.21
CA GLU A 275 8.40 12.12 -16.43
C GLU A 275 7.17 11.20 -16.43
N LYS A 276 7.20 10.13 -15.63
CA LYS A 276 6.11 9.16 -15.46
C LYS A 276 5.31 9.40 -14.18
N ASP A 277 5.38 10.60 -13.61
CA ASP A 277 4.66 10.90 -12.37
C ASP A 277 3.16 10.57 -12.48
N PRO A 278 2.58 9.78 -11.55
CA PRO A 278 1.21 9.31 -11.64
C PRO A 278 0.17 10.43 -11.55
N ILE A 279 0.45 11.49 -10.79
CA ILE A 279 -0.45 12.63 -10.62
C ILE A 279 -0.43 13.50 -11.88
N ASP A 280 0.77 13.81 -12.40
CA ASP A 280 0.92 14.65 -13.58
C ASP A 280 0.26 14.02 -14.82
N ARG A 281 0.40 12.69 -15.01
CA ARG A 281 -0.24 12.01 -16.15
C ARG A 281 -1.77 12.07 -16.05
N LEU A 282 -2.35 11.85 -14.88
CA LEU A 282 -3.81 11.90 -14.71
C LEU A 282 -4.33 13.34 -14.82
N ARG A 283 -3.58 14.34 -14.32
CA ARG A 283 -3.93 15.76 -14.50
C ARG A 283 -3.99 16.16 -15.99
N LYS A 284 -3.00 15.74 -16.79
CA LYS A 284 -3.01 15.95 -18.25
C LYS A 284 -4.26 15.36 -18.90
N TYR A 285 -4.63 14.13 -18.52
CA TYR A 285 -5.86 13.51 -19.00
C TYR A 285 -7.11 14.29 -18.59
N LEU A 286 -7.22 14.68 -17.32
CA LEU A 286 -8.33 15.47 -16.79
C LEU A 286 -8.46 16.81 -17.53
N THR A 287 -7.34 17.49 -17.81
CA THR A 287 -7.31 18.72 -18.56
C THR A 287 -7.83 18.51 -19.99
N ALA A 288 -7.35 17.49 -20.67
CA ALA A 288 -7.73 17.22 -22.07
C ALA A 288 -9.18 16.72 -22.22
N LYS A 289 -9.65 15.89 -21.30
CA LYS A 289 -10.95 15.20 -21.42
C LYS A 289 -12.09 15.93 -20.72
N PHE A 290 -11.84 16.52 -19.53
CA PHE A 290 -12.87 17.08 -18.65
C PHE A 290 -12.68 18.57 -18.35
N GLY A 291 -11.78 19.25 -19.06
CA GLY A 291 -11.55 20.68 -18.87
C GLY A 291 -11.10 21.03 -17.45
N TRP A 292 -10.18 20.21 -16.89
CA TRP A 292 -9.55 20.52 -15.63
C TRP A 292 -8.58 21.68 -15.81
N ASP A 293 -8.85 22.80 -15.18
CA ASP A 293 -8.10 24.04 -15.30
C ASP A 293 -7.33 24.38 -14.01
N GLU A 294 -6.52 25.44 -14.08
CA GLU A 294 -5.70 25.91 -12.98
C GLU A 294 -6.53 26.35 -11.77
N LYS A 295 -7.74 26.86 -11.97
CA LYS A 295 -8.64 27.25 -10.89
C LYS A 295 -9.08 26.04 -10.08
N LYS A 296 -9.57 24.99 -10.77
CA LYS A 296 -10.00 23.73 -10.13
C LYS A 296 -8.82 23.05 -9.42
N GLU A 297 -7.63 23.12 -10.02
CA GLU A 297 -6.41 22.59 -9.41
C GLU A 297 -6.08 23.31 -8.10
N THR A 298 -6.11 24.64 -8.11
CA THR A 298 -5.82 25.47 -6.92
C THR A 298 -6.86 25.20 -5.82
N GLU A 299 -8.16 25.19 -6.16
CA GLU A 299 -9.23 24.90 -5.21
C GLU A 299 -9.05 23.52 -4.56
N LEU A 300 -8.71 22.49 -5.34
CA LEU A 300 -8.45 21.14 -4.82
C LEU A 300 -7.23 21.11 -3.90
N LEU A 301 -6.14 21.78 -4.27
CA LEU A 301 -4.92 21.81 -3.47
C LEU A 301 -5.12 22.53 -2.15
N GLU A 302 -5.89 23.62 -2.11
CA GLU A 302 -6.26 24.35 -0.89
C GLU A 302 -7.15 23.49 0.02
N GLU A 303 -8.17 22.84 -0.53
CA GLU A 303 -9.04 21.92 0.21
C GLU A 303 -8.22 20.80 0.87
N ILE A 304 -7.39 20.10 0.08
CA ILE A 304 -6.56 19.00 0.58
C ILE A 304 -5.54 19.48 1.62
N SER A 305 -4.95 20.66 1.41
CA SER A 305 -4.04 21.27 2.40
C SER A 305 -4.75 21.48 3.73
N GLY A 306 -5.99 21.98 3.70
CA GLY A 306 -6.82 22.16 4.89
C GLY A 306 -7.11 20.84 5.62
N GLU A 307 -7.43 19.76 4.88
CA GLU A 307 -7.66 18.43 5.42
C GLU A 307 -6.40 17.83 6.07
N VAL A 308 -5.25 17.99 5.41
CA VAL A 308 -3.97 17.50 5.94
C VAL A 308 -3.57 18.27 7.21
N GLU A 309 -3.75 19.59 7.24
CA GLU A 309 -3.52 20.38 8.46
C GLU A 309 -4.48 20.02 9.60
N GLN A 310 -5.75 19.70 9.28
CA GLN A 310 -6.68 19.19 10.29
C GLN A 310 -6.23 17.82 10.81
N THR A 311 -5.79 16.92 9.93
CA THR A 311 -5.22 15.62 10.31
C THR A 311 -4.06 15.76 11.30
N VAL A 312 -3.19 16.76 11.10
CA VAL A 312 -2.07 17.05 12.03
C VAL A 312 -2.59 17.53 13.38
N ARG A 313 -3.54 18.47 13.37
CA ARG A 313 -4.15 18.95 14.64
C ARG A 313 -4.80 17.81 15.44
N ASP A 314 -5.53 16.94 14.75
CA ASP A 314 -6.19 15.79 15.38
C ASP A 314 -5.17 14.78 15.92
N PHE A 315 -4.07 14.55 15.18
CA PHE A 315 -2.96 13.70 15.61
C PHE A 315 -2.27 14.27 16.86
N GLU A 316 -2.00 15.58 16.91
CA GLU A 316 -1.30 16.21 18.02
C GLU A 316 -2.18 16.41 19.26
N ALA A 317 -3.49 16.46 19.06
CA ALA A 317 -4.46 16.51 20.16
C ALA A 317 -4.68 15.14 20.83
N GLU A 318 -4.17 14.06 20.23
CA GLU A 318 -4.33 12.70 20.78
C GLU A 318 -3.55 12.56 22.09
N SER A 319 -4.18 11.98 23.10
CA SER A 319 -3.50 11.70 24.37
C SER A 319 -2.36 10.70 24.19
N HIS A 320 -1.30 10.85 24.96
CA HIS A 320 -0.27 9.81 25.00
C HIS A 320 -0.86 8.47 25.47
N PRO A 321 -0.40 7.33 24.91
CA PRO A 321 -0.83 6.02 25.40
C PRO A 321 -0.40 5.83 26.86
N GLU A 322 -1.22 5.13 27.63
CA GLU A 322 -0.84 4.76 28.99
C GLU A 322 0.27 3.69 28.94
N PRO A 323 1.30 3.80 29.77
CA PRO A 323 2.38 2.81 29.79
C PRO A 323 1.94 1.37 30.05
N THR A 324 0.72 1.17 30.57
CA THR A 324 0.12 -0.15 30.79
C THR A 324 -0.58 -0.71 29.59
N ASP A 325 -0.84 0.09 28.53
CA ASP A 325 -1.52 -0.35 27.31
C ASP A 325 -0.81 -1.50 26.61
N ILE A 326 0.52 -1.59 26.73
CA ILE A 326 1.33 -2.69 26.18
C ILE A 326 0.94 -4.07 26.73
N PHE A 327 0.22 -4.15 27.84
CA PHE A 327 -0.18 -5.42 28.46
C PHE A 327 -1.66 -5.76 28.16
N GLU A 328 -2.51 -4.75 27.85
CA GLU A 328 -3.98 -4.92 27.87
C GLU A 328 -4.54 -5.71 26.68
N HIS A 329 -3.80 -5.82 25.56
CA HIS A 329 -4.32 -6.38 24.32
C HIS A 329 -3.56 -7.62 23.82
N MET A 330 -2.64 -8.18 24.64
CA MET A 330 -1.82 -9.34 24.22
C MET A 330 -2.56 -10.68 24.35
N TYR A 331 -3.44 -10.81 25.36
CA TYR A 331 -4.17 -12.04 25.67
C TYR A 331 -5.60 -11.72 26.07
N HIS A 332 -6.53 -12.63 25.84
CA HIS A 332 -7.88 -12.55 26.39
C HIS A 332 -7.86 -12.55 27.93
N ASP A 333 -7.14 -13.51 28.51
CA ASP A 333 -6.87 -13.56 29.95
C ASP A 333 -5.39 -13.31 30.18
N MET A 334 -5.06 -12.18 30.79
CA MET A 334 -3.67 -11.78 31.04
C MET A 334 -2.98 -12.80 31.94
N PRO A 335 -1.88 -13.45 31.49
CA PRO A 335 -1.13 -14.41 32.30
C PRO A 335 -0.42 -13.72 33.49
N TRP A 336 -0.11 -14.52 34.52
CA TRP A 336 0.41 -14.00 35.78
C TRP A 336 1.67 -13.15 35.64
N HIS A 337 2.61 -13.52 34.80
CA HIS A 337 3.87 -12.79 34.60
C HIS A 337 3.65 -11.40 33.97
N LEU A 338 2.66 -11.24 33.08
CA LEU A 338 2.30 -9.92 32.58
C LEU A 338 1.58 -9.06 33.62
N LYS A 339 0.79 -9.68 34.51
CA LYS A 339 0.19 -8.96 35.66
C LYS A 339 1.28 -8.39 36.58
N GLU A 340 2.30 -9.19 36.91
CA GLU A 340 3.45 -8.72 37.68
C GLU A 340 4.18 -7.54 37.01
N GLN A 341 4.47 -7.66 35.72
CA GLN A 341 5.14 -6.61 34.95
C GLN A 341 4.31 -5.33 34.89
N ARG A 342 2.99 -5.43 34.69
CA ARG A 342 2.08 -4.29 34.71
C ARG A 342 2.06 -3.62 36.09
N GLU A 343 2.01 -4.37 37.18
CA GLU A 343 2.08 -3.85 38.54
C GLU A 343 3.40 -3.13 38.82
N GLU A 344 4.50 -3.64 38.28
CA GLU A 344 5.81 -2.98 38.40
C GLU A 344 5.84 -1.64 37.65
N VAL A 345 5.27 -1.57 36.42
CA VAL A 345 5.13 -0.30 35.68
C VAL A 345 4.31 0.70 36.46
N ASN A 346 3.16 0.31 37.01
CA ASN A 346 2.32 1.18 37.84
C ASN A 346 3.02 1.70 39.09
N ARG A 347 3.81 0.85 39.78
CA ARG A 347 4.59 1.28 40.95
C ARG A 347 5.64 2.35 40.58
N ARG A 348 6.35 2.16 39.46
CA ARG A 348 7.35 3.14 38.98
C ARG A 348 6.72 4.47 38.59
N GLN A 349 5.56 4.46 37.94
CA GLN A 349 4.83 5.69 37.63
C GLN A 349 4.40 6.44 38.89
N GLY A 350 3.86 5.74 39.89
CA GLY A 350 3.48 6.34 41.17
C GLY A 350 4.66 6.89 41.97
N GLN A 351 5.88 6.41 41.73
CA GLN A 351 7.12 6.95 42.32
C GLN A 351 7.65 8.16 41.53
N ALA A 352 7.50 8.19 40.21
CA ALA A 352 7.94 9.31 39.37
C ALA A 352 7.01 10.56 39.50
N ALA A 353 5.80 10.37 39.93
CA ALA A 353 4.83 11.43 40.17
C ALA A 353 4.91 12.08 41.58
N ARG A 354 5.81 11.59 42.44
CA ARG A 354 6.16 12.14 43.76
C ARG A 354 7.47 12.88 43.71
#